data_04cddc2e236e683c714c6d2668eea867
#
_entry.id   04cddc2e236e683c714c6d2668eea867
#
_cell.length_a   1.000
_cell.length_b   1.000
_cell.length_c   1.000
_cell.angle_alpha   90.00
_cell.angle_beta   90.00
_cell.angle_gamma   90.00
#
_symmetry.space_group_name_H-M   'P 1'
#
loop_
_entity.id
_entity.type
_entity.pdbx_description
1 polymer ?
#
loop_
_entity_poly.entity_id
_entity_poly.type
_entity_poly.pdbx_seq_one_letter_code
_entity_poly.pdbx_strand_id
1 'polypeptide(L)'
;MSGRRPIGTLFWYGTTVFLSSAFLLVLEIVAGRLLAPYVGVSLYTWTSIIGVILAGLSLGNWLGGRIADRGAGEVAVGVTLAVAAAACFAILALLMLVARPLQAMELSLLKTSFVYVAALFFLPAVLLGVVTPLLTTLALRLDVRTGRVVGRMHALAALGSITGTFTTGYWLVQTVGSKTIIIATAIALVLLALPYLRDFRFKGGAALGVIVVIVALVSVTRLVQGFVNPCLKESGYYCLRVVDQFGDEGEARSLVLDHLTHSTNIKHPPDRLMVPYVHAMDELVHHHYPDPRVLRYFFAGGGAYTHPRAVQYRYPNATVTVSELDPVVTEVATSELFFDPRNIRILHGDARVVLSSLADQEFDAVVTDVFHDIAIPYHLTTKEYHQLVKTRLAPHGLYLINVVDVFPDPRLVKAMIKTLAAEFRYVDVWVDHAPSAPTRLTYVVSATNGQPAPNRLRARRGEPRTWYNITDILAATGTKLSDLPALSDDFAPIERLISTLFFSEAGR
;
A
#
# COMPACT_ATOMS: atom_id res chain seq x y z
N MET A 1 49.01 -17.34 5.65
CA MET A 1 48.61 -16.00 5.11
C MET A 1 48.80 -16.06 3.60
N SER A 2 47.72 -16.30 2.87
CA SER A 2 47.71 -16.44 1.40
C SER A 2 47.88 -15.06 0.77
N GLY A 3 48.85 -14.91 -0.15
CA GLY A 3 49.35 -13.69 -0.76
C GLY A 3 48.36 -12.87 -1.62
N ARG A 4 47.25 -12.44 -1.05
CA ARG A 4 46.38 -11.45 -1.69
C ARG A 4 47.04 -10.07 -1.60
N ARG A 5 47.18 -9.40 -2.74
CA ARG A 5 47.66 -8.02 -2.77
C ARG A 5 46.72 -7.16 -1.94
N PRO A 6 47.18 -6.28 -1.01
CA PRO A 6 46.34 -5.50 -0.09
C PRO A 6 45.28 -4.65 -0.82
N ILE A 7 45.53 -4.21 -2.04
CA ILE A 7 44.60 -3.44 -2.88
C ILE A 7 43.39 -4.29 -3.27
N GLY A 8 43.55 -5.56 -3.63
CA GLY A 8 42.41 -6.42 -3.99
C GLY A 8 41.50 -6.75 -2.79
N THR A 9 42.10 -6.88 -1.61
CA THR A 9 41.34 -7.11 -0.37
C THR A 9 40.52 -5.90 0.04
N LEU A 10 41.12 -4.70 -0.02
CA LEU A 10 40.39 -3.44 0.25
C LEU A 10 39.26 -3.19 -0.74
N PHE A 11 39.48 -3.50 -2.02
CA PHE A 11 38.42 -3.43 -3.03
C PHE A 11 37.24 -4.36 -2.69
N TRP A 12 37.56 -5.61 -2.31
CA TRP A 12 36.56 -6.60 -1.93
C TRP A 12 35.76 -6.19 -0.67
N TYR A 13 36.42 -5.64 0.35
CA TYR A 13 35.74 -5.11 1.53
C TYR A 13 34.81 -3.96 1.17
N GLY A 14 35.26 -3.04 0.32
CA GLY A 14 34.42 -1.95 -0.16
C GLY A 14 33.20 -2.43 -0.95
N THR A 15 33.38 -3.42 -1.83
CA THR A 15 32.27 -4.05 -2.58
C THR A 15 31.28 -4.72 -1.64
N THR A 16 31.74 -5.39 -0.60
CA THR A 16 30.86 -6.05 0.38
C THR A 16 30.08 -5.03 1.20
N VAL A 17 30.69 -3.92 1.62
CA VAL A 17 29.99 -2.83 2.30
C VAL A 17 28.92 -2.22 1.38
N PHE A 18 29.26 -1.97 0.13
CA PHE A 18 28.31 -1.43 -0.88
C PHE A 18 27.11 -2.39 -1.04
N LEU A 19 27.36 -3.68 -1.28
CA LEU A 19 26.28 -4.65 -1.52
C LEU A 19 25.44 -4.93 -0.27
N SER A 20 26.06 -5.06 0.92
CA SER A 20 25.29 -5.30 2.15
C SER A 20 24.40 -4.12 2.50
N SER A 21 24.86 -2.89 2.27
CA SER A 21 24.05 -1.68 2.45
C SER A 21 22.95 -1.59 1.38
N ALA A 22 23.22 -1.97 0.14
CA ALA A 22 22.20 -2.05 -0.90
C ALA A 22 21.11 -3.05 -0.53
N PHE A 23 21.46 -4.25 -0.07
CA PHE A 23 20.50 -5.29 0.33
C PHE A 23 19.64 -4.87 1.53
N LEU A 24 20.19 -4.09 2.46
CA LEU A 24 19.39 -3.54 3.56
C LEU A 24 18.25 -2.66 3.04
N LEU A 25 18.54 -1.73 2.11
CA LEU A 25 17.52 -0.85 1.54
C LEU A 25 16.59 -1.59 0.56
N VAL A 26 17.07 -2.63 -0.12
CA VAL A 26 16.21 -3.56 -0.87
C VAL A 26 15.16 -4.16 0.08
N LEU A 27 15.58 -4.67 1.24
CA LEU A 27 14.65 -5.24 2.23
C LEU A 27 13.68 -4.20 2.80
N GLU A 28 14.13 -2.94 2.99
CA GLU A 28 13.29 -1.85 3.47
C GLU A 28 12.14 -1.55 2.50
N ILE A 29 12.44 -1.37 1.23
CA ILE A 29 11.42 -1.10 0.20
C ILE A 29 10.48 -2.30 0.02
N VAL A 30 11.04 -3.52 -0.01
CA VAL A 30 10.26 -4.75 -0.16
C VAL A 30 9.36 -5.00 1.05
N ALA A 31 9.75 -4.55 2.26
CA ALA A 31 8.93 -4.71 3.46
C ALA A 31 7.56 -4.06 3.29
N GLY A 32 7.49 -2.84 2.73
CA GLY A 32 6.23 -2.16 2.46
C GLY A 32 5.31 -2.99 1.54
N ARG A 33 5.87 -3.55 0.49
CA ARG A 33 5.12 -4.36 -0.49
C ARG A 33 4.71 -5.74 0.06
N LEU A 34 5.61 -6.39 0.80
CA LEU A 34 5.34 -7.70 1.39
C LEU A 34 4.24 -7.64 2.45
N LEU A 35 4.17 -6.53 3.20
CA LEU A 35 3.20 -6.34 4.27
C LEU A 35 1.88 -5.72 3.81
N ALA A 36 1.84 -5.12 2.63
CA ALA A 36 0.63 -4.51 2.07
C ALA A 36 -0.62 -5.40 2.13
N PRO A 37 -0.56 -6.71 1.77
CA PRO A 37 -1.72 -7.61 1.87
C PRO A 37 -2.22 -7.90 3.29
N TYR A 38 -1.48 -7.49 4.33
CA TYR A 38 -1.77 -7.81 5.73
C TYR A 38 -2.16 -6.59 6.57
N VAL A 39 -1.51 -5.44 6.32
CA VAL A 39 -1.68 -4.23 7.12
C VAL A 39 -1.87 -2.96 6.27
N GLY A 40 -1.87 -3.11 4.95
CA GLY A 40 -1.96 -2.01 4.01
C GLY A 40 -0.73 -1.12 3.94
N VAL A 41 -0.84 -0.06 3.14
CA VAL A 41 0.22 0.92 2.91
C VAL A 41 -0.24 2.29 3.41
N SER A 42 0.34 2.77 4.51
CA SER A 42 0.03 4.05 5.12
C SER A 42 1.29 4.75 5.61
N LEU A 43 1.18 6.03 5.96
CA LEU A 43 2.27 6.76 6.62
C LEU A 43 2.73 6.04 7.89
N TYR A 44 1.80 5.46 8.66
CA TYR A 44 2.10 4.72 9.89
C TYR A 44 2.84 3.42 9.62
N THR A 45 2.47 2.69 8.57
CA THR A 45 3.18 1.47 8.13
C THR A 45 4.60 1.81 7.71
N TRP A 46 4.80 2.84 6.88
CA TRP A 46 6.12 3.30 6.46
C TRP A 46 6.97 3.80 7.62
N THR A 47 6.39 4.57 8.56
CA THR A 47 7.10 5.02 9.77
C THR A 47 7.57 3.84 10.62
N SER A 48 6.76 2.80 10.75
CA SER A 48 7.13 1.56 11.45
C SER A 48 8.28 0.84 10.75
N ILE A 49 8.24 0.72 9.42
CA ILE A 49 9.30 0.09 8.62
C ILE A 49 10.63 0.83 8.80
N ILE A 50 10.64 2.13 8.52
CA ILE A 50 11.83 2.96 8.62
C ILE A 50 12.39 2.93 10.06
N GLY A 51 11.52 3.14 11.06
CA GLY A 51 11.91 3.18 12.46
C GLY A 51 12.56 1.88 12.95
N VAL A 52 11.95 0.73 12.65
CA VAL A 52 12.46 -0.59 13.06
C VAL A 52 13.77 -0.94 12.35
N ILE A 53 13.87 -0.67 11.04
CA ILE A 53 15.08 -0.96 10.27
C ILE A 53 16.25 -0.08 10.72
N LEU A 54 16.01 1.22 10.95
CA LEU A 54 17.03 2.13 11.49
C LEU A 54 17.45 1.74 12.91
N ALA A 55 16.53 1.31 13.78
CA ALA A 55 16.85 0.80 15.09
C ALA A 55 17.71 -0.47 15.01
N GLY A 56 17.34 -1.40 14.10
CA GLY A 56 18.13 -2.60 13.82
C GLY A 56 19.53 -2.27 13.31
N LEU A 57 19.64 -1.36 12.32
CA LEU A 57 20.93 -0.89 11.79
C LEU A 57 21.80 -0.25 12.87
N SER A 58 21.21 0.59 13.74
CA SER A 58 21.92 1.25 14.83
C SER A 58 22.47 0.25 15.84
N LEU A 59 21.65 -0.72 16.25
CA LEU A 59 22.08 -1.81 17.13
C LEU A 59 23.15 -2.67 16.47
N GLY A 60 22.98 -2.98 15.17
CA GLY A 60 23.94 -3.73 14.38
C GLY A 60 25.30 -3.03 14.27
N ASN A 61 25.33 -1.74 14.01
CA ASN A 61 26.55 -0.94 13.98
C ASN A 61 27.28 -0.97 15.34
N TRP A 62 26.55 -0.82 16.43
CA TRP A 62 27.11 -0.87 17.78
C TRP A 62 27.67 -2.27 18.11
N LEU A 63 26.94 -3.34 17.81
CA LEU A 63 27.40 -4.71 17.98
C LEU A 63 28.61 -5.01 17.10
N GLY A 64 28.58 -4.58 15.84
CA GLY A 64 29.67 -4.76 14.87
C GLY A 64 30.96 -4.12 15.35
N GLY A 65 30.90 -2.91 15.91
CA GLY A 65 32.05 -2.25 16.56
C GLY A 65 32.61 -3.08 17.70
N ARG A 66 31.75 -3.53 18.62
CA ARG A 66 32.18 -4.37 19.76
C ARG A 66 32.79 -5.69 19.34
N ILE A 67 32.25 -6.35 18.31
CA ILE A 67 32.79 -7.60 17.78
C ILE A 67 34.15 -7.35 17.12
N ALA A 68 34.29 -6.24 16.39
CA ALA A 68 35.53 -5.83 15.75
C ALA A 68 36.65 -5.55 16.78
N ASP A 69 36.34 -4.86 17.90
CA ASP A 69 37.27 -4.55 18.98
C ASP A 69 37.76 -5.81 19.70
N ARG A 70 36.98 -6.88 19.72
CA ARG A 70 37.38 -8.18 20.27
C ARG A 70 38.35 -8.99 19.35
N GLY A 71 38.78 -8.36 18.25
CA GLY A 71 39.75 -8.98 17.34
C GLY A 71 39.14 -9.87 16.27
N ALA A 72 37.84 -9.78 16.03
CA ALA A 72 37.16 -10.54 14.98
C ALA A 72 37.86 -10.37 13.62
N GLY A 73 37.96 -11.47 12.86
CA GLY A 73 38.54 -11.52 11.52
C GLY A 73 37.52 -11.66 10.41
N GLU A 74 37.99 -11.93 9.19
CA GLU A 74 37.19 -12.14 7.98
C GLU A 74 36.07 -13.18 8.17
N VAL A 75 36.35 -14.26 8.91
CA VAL A 75 35.35 -15.32 9.18
C VAL A 75 34.10 -14.78 9.89
N ALA A 76 34.27 -13.81 10.80
CA ALA A 76 33.12 -13.21 11.48
C ALA A 76 32.18 -12.45 10.48
N VAL A 77 32.77 -11.81 9.45
CA VAL A 77 32.00 -11.20 8.36
C VAL A 77 31.22 -12.26 7.59
N GLY A 78 31.88 -13.34 7.21
CA GLY A 78 31.26 -14.45 6.49
C GLY A 78 30.12 -15.10 7.26
N VAL A 79 30.31 -15.37 8.55
CA VAL A 79 29.28 -15.92 9.43
C VAL A 79 28.09 -14.93 9.55
N THR A 80 28.37 -13.65 9.77
CA THR A 80 27.31 -12.60 9.87
C THR A 80 26.46 -12.55 8.59
N LEU A 81 27.10 -12.56 7.42
CA LEU A 81 26.40 -12.56 6.12
C LEU A 81 25.58 -13.84 5.92
N ALA A 82 26.11 -15.00 6.29
CA ALA A 82 25.39 -16.28 6.18
C ALA A 82 24.16 -16.31 7.12
N VAL A 83 24.30 -15.83 8.35
CA VAL A 83 23.17 -15.72 9.30
C VAL A 83 22.16 -14.67 8.81
N ALA A 84 22.61 -13.54 8.24
CA ALA A 84 21.73 -12.56 7.64
C ALA A 84 20.93 -13.15 6.47
N ALA A 85 21.58 -13.95 5.62
CA ALA A 85 20.91 -14.68 4.54
C ALA A 85 19.81 -15.62 5.06
N ALA A 86 20.13 -16.40 6.11
CA ALA A 86 19.15 -17.28 6.75
C ALA A 86 17.98 -16.49 7.38
N ALA A 87 18.26 -15.36 8.04
CA ALA A 87 17.26 -14.48 8.60
C ALA A 87 16.37 -13.86 7.50
N CYS A 88 16.94 -13.41 6.39
CA CYS A 88 16.18 -12.92 5.24
C CYS A 88 15.27 -14.00 4.65
N PHE A 89 15.77 -15.21 4.48
CA PHE A 89 14.97 -16.32 3.98
C PHE A 89 13.85 -16.70 4.96
N ALA A 90 14.13 -16.65 6.27
CA ALA A 90 13.15 -16.95 7.32
C ALA A 90 11.99 -15.97 7.35
N ILE A 91 12.10 -14.75 6.77
CA ILE A 91 11.01 -13.78 6.66
C ILE A 91 9.76 -14.44 6.06
N LEU A 92 9.94 -15.27 5.02
CA LEU A 92 8.82 -15.91 4.31
C LEU A 92 8.04 -16.91 5.19
N ALA A 93 8.74 -17.67 6.03
CA ALA A 93 8.11 -18.59 6.99
C ALA A 93 7.49 -17.83 8.16
N LEU A 94 8.23 -16.87 8.72
CA LEU A 94 7.79 -16.07 9.85
C LEU A 94 6.53 -15.26 9.50
N LEU A 95 6.43 -14.70 8.30
CA LEU A 95 5.25 -13.99 7.86
C LEU A 95 4.00 -14.86 7.98
N MET A 96 4.04 -16.10 7.50
CA MET A 96 2.90 -17.02 7.56
C MET A 96 2.57 -17.47 9.00
N LEU A 97 3.61 -17.66 9.82
CA LEU A 97 3.45 -18.05 11.21
C LEU A 97 2.86 -16.93 12.08
N VAL A 98 3.25 -15.69 11.80
CA VAL A 98 2.83 -14.50 12.58
C VAL A 98 1.50 -13.93 12.10
N ALA A 99 1.16 -14.11 10.81
CA ALA A 99 0.00 -13.48 10.20
C ALA A 99 -1.31 -13.87 10.89
N ARG A 100 -1.58 -15.18 11.05
CA ARG A 100 -2.83 -15.66 11.66
C ARG A 100 -3.00 -15.24 13.13
N PRO A 101 -1.98 -15.42 14.02
CA PRO A 101 -2.09 -14.96 15.41
C PRO A 101 -2.31 -13.45 15.54
N LEU A 102 -1.60 -12.64 14.76
CA LEU A 102 -1.76 -11.18 14.83
C LEU A 102 -3.13 -10.71 14.35
N GLN A 103 -3.67 -11.33 13.31
CA GLN A 103 -5.03 -11.03 12.85
C GLN A 103 -6.09 -11.39 13.90
N ALA A 104 -5.86 -12.44 14.69
CA ALA A 104 -6.78 -12.88 15.76
C ALA A 104 -6.68 -12.00 17.03
N MET A 105 -5.61 -11.23 17.20
CA MET A 105 -5.38 -10.41 18.41
C MET A 105 -6.12 -9.06 18.41
N GLU A 106 -6.82 -8.72 17.31
CA GLU A 106 -7.60 -7.46 17.18
C GLU A 106 -6.85 -6.18 17.60
N LEU A 107 -5.52 -6.15 17.38
CA LEU A 107 -4.69 -4.99 17.67
C LEU A 107 -5.01 -3.84 16.71
N SER A 108 -4.82 -2.59 17.14
CA SER A 108 -4.89 -1.45 16.24
C SER A 108 -3.89 -1.58 15.09
N LEU A 109 -4.21 -1.00 13.94
CA LEU A 109 -3.41 -1.12 12.70
C LEU A 109 -1.95 -0.70 12.92
N LEU A 110 -1.71 0.36 13.70
CA LEU A 110 -0.36 0.80 14.07
C LEU A 110 0.42 -0.28 14.82
N LYS A 111 -0.18 -0.88 15.86
CA LYS A 111 0.48 -1.92 16.67
C LYS A 111 0.75 -3.16 15.81
N THR A 112 -0.21 -3.55 14.99
CA THR A 112 -0.09 -4.68 14.07
C THR A 112 1.06 -4.46 13.09
N SER A 113 1.14 -3.30 12.45
CA SER A 113 2.23 -2.94 11.52
C SER A 113 3.59 -2.98 12.21
N PHE A 114 3.71 -2.37 13.40
CA PHE A 114 4.97 -2.36 14.16
C PHE A 114 5.43 -3.79 14.53
N VAL A 115 4.52 -4.64 15.01
CA VAL A 115 4.84 -6.02 15.39
C VAL A 115 5.27 -6.85 14.18
N TYR A 116 4.57 -6.73 13.04
CA TYR A 116 4.99 -7.40 11.80
C TYR A 116 6.40 -6.99 11.40
N VAL A 117 6.66 -5.68 11.33
CA VAL A 117 7.97 -5.18 10.88
C VAL A 117 9.06 -5.62 11.85
N ALA A 118 8.84 -5.51 13.16
CA ALA A 118 9.81 -5.91 14.17
C ALA A 118 10.12 -7.43 14.11
N ALA A 119 9.09 -8.26 14.00
CA ALA A 119 9.26 -9.71 13.95
C ALA A 119 10.02 -10.18 12.68
N LEU A 120 9.80 -9.51 11.55
CA LEU A 120 10.30 -9.97 10.26
C LEU A 120 11.64 -9.33 9.86
N PHE A 121 11.81 -8.03 10.11
CA PHE A 121 12.90 -7.26 9.53
C PHE A 121 13.94 -6.75 10.53
N PHE A 122 13.64 -6.74 11.84
CA PHE A 122 14.59 -6.23 12.84
C PHE A 122 15.90 -7.05 12.86
N LEU A 123 15.81 -8.37 12.93
CA LEU A 123 16.99 -9.25 12.97
C LEU A 123 17.84 -9.16 11.71
N PRO A 124 17.29 -9.25 10.47
CA PRO A 124 18.05 -8.99 9.25
C PRO A 124 18.75 -7.63 9.26
N ALA A 125 18.07 -6.57 9.69
CA ALA A 125 18.65 -5.23 9.75
C ALA A 125 19.83 -5.13 10.74
N VAL A 126 19.70 -5.75 11.92
CA VAL A 126 20.82 -5.84 12.90
C VAL A 126 22.01 -6.52 12.27
N LEU A 127 21.82 -7.68 11.66
CA LEU A 127 22.90 -8.48 11.08
C LEU A 127 23.61 -7.75 9.94
N LEU A 128 22.86 -7.11 9.04
CA LEU A 128 23.43 -6.30 7.96
C LEU A 128 24.16 -5.07 8.49
N GLY A 129 23.66 -4.46 9.58
CA GLY A 129 24.34 -3.36 10.28
C GLY A 129 25.69 -3.72 10.86
N VAL A 130 25.88 -4.96 11.32
CA VAL A 130 27.17 -5.46 11.85
C VAL A 130 28.29 -5.43 10.81
N VAL A 131 27.97 -5.61 9.53
CA VAL A 131 28.95 -5.80 8.43
C VAL A 131 29.87 -4.59 8.25
N THR A 132 29.31 -3.37 8.22
CA THR A 132 30.07 -2.16 7.91
C THR A 132 31.17 -1.86 8.94
N PRO A 133 30.92 -1.84 10.28
CA PRO A 133 31.97 -1.63 11.28
C PRO A 133 33.06 -2.72 11.27
N LEU A 134 32.65 -3.99 11.08
CA LEU A 134 33.62 -5.10 10.98
C LEU A 134 34.57 -4.89 9.81
N LEU A 135 34.06 -4.64 8.61
CA LEU A 135 34.88 -4.44 7.43
C LEU A 135 35.70 -3.15 7.47
N THR A 136 35.17 -2.09 8.06
CA THR A 136 35.92 -0.84 8.27
C THR A 136 37.14 -1.09 9.19
N THR A 137 36.96 -1.81 10.29
CA THR A 137 38.06 -2.16 11.20
C THR A 137 39.09 -3.07 10.52
N LEU A 138 38.65 -4.07 9.75
CA LEU A 138 39.57 -4.92 8.95
C LEU A 138 40.34 -4.11 7.91
N ALA A 139 39.68 -3.15 7.26
CA ALA A 139 40.32 -2.26 6.28
C ALA A 139 41.38 -1.33 6.93
N LEU A 140 41.13 -0.84 8.15
CA LEU A 140 42.09 -0.05 8.92
C LEU A 140 43.34 -0.84 9.33
N ARG A 141 43.27 -2.15 9.45
CA ARG A 141 44.44 -3.01 9.67
C ARG A 141 45.34 -3.12 8.41
N LEU A 142 44.81 -2.83 7.24
CA LEU A 142 45.50 -2.88 5.95
C LEU A 142 46.03 -1.53 5.46
N ASP A 143 45.37 -0.41 5.85
CA ASP A 143 45.74 0.96 5.48
C ASP A 143 45.61 1.87 6.72
N VAL A 144 46.71 2.41 7.20
CA VAL A 144 46.80 3.25 8.38
C VAL A 144 46.16 4.65 8.24
N ARG A 145 45.75 5.04 7.05
CA ARG A 145 45.12 6.35 6.75
C ARG A 145 43.67 6.34 7.18
N THR A 146 43.43 6.48 8.49
CA THR A 146 42.12 6.30 9.13
C THR A 146 40.99 7.11 8.46
N GLY A 147 41.19 8.43 8.28
CA GLY A 147 40.18 9.28 7.69
C GLY A 147 39.79 8.85 6.26
N ARG A 148 40.78 8.43 5.45
CA ARG A 148 40.56 7.96 4.09
C ARG A 148 39.79 6.64 4.03
N VAL A 149 40.14 5.68 4.90
CA VAL A 149 39.49 4.36 4.96
C VAL A 149 38.05 4.52 5.45
N VAL A 150 37.85 5.19 6.58
CA VAL A 150 36.51 5.41 7.14
C VAL A 150 35.62 6.16 6.16
N GLY A 151 36.09 7.30 5.61
CA GLY A 151 35.34 8.07 4.64
C GLY A 151 34.95 7.26 3.40
N ARG A 152 35.88 6.43 2.87
CA ARG A 152 35.59 5.57 1.73
C ARG A 152 34.56 4.49 2.04
N MET A 153 34.64 3.84 3.20
CA MET A 153 33.67 2.82 3.58
C MET A 153 32.28 3.41 3.78
N HIS A 154 32.16 4.58 4.43
CA HIS A 154 30.89 5.29 4.57
C HIS A 154 30.32 5.74 3.23
N ALA A 155 31.14 6.28 2.34
CA ALA A 155 30.71 6.67 1.00
C ALA A 155 30.16 5.46 0.20
N LEU A 156 30.86 4.30 0.27
CA LEU A 156 30.41 3.08 -0.40
C LEU A 156 29.12 2.53 0.22
N ALA A 157 28.97 2.59 1.54
CA ALA A 157 27.72 2.22 2.21
C ALA A 157 26.54 3.10 1.74
N ALA A 158 26.73 4.42 1.71
CA ALA A 158 25.70 5.36 1.24
C ALA A 158 25.35 5.14 -0.24
N LEU A 159 26.34 4.98 -1.10
CA LEU A 159 26.11 4.67 -2.52
C LEU A 159 25.40 3.35 -2.73
N GLY A 160 25.75 2.31 -1.93
CA GLY A 160 25.04 1.04 -1.92
C GLY A 160 23.57 1.22 -1.55
N SER A 161 23.29 1.94 -0.45
CA SER A 161 21.93 2.24 -0.01
C SER A 161 21.12 2.96 -1.08
N ILE A 162 21.68 4.00 -1.68
CA ILE A 162 21.04 4.74 -2.79
C ILE A 162 20.73 3.81 -3.97
N THR A 163 21.72 3.01 -4.38
CA THR A 163 21.55 2.06 -5.50
C THR A 163 20.46 1.04 -5.18
N GLY A 164 20.47 0.46 -3.98
CA GLY A 164 19.46 -0.50 -3.53
C GLY A 164 18.06 0.10 -3.56
N THR A 165 17.90 1.33 -3.04
CA THR A 165 16.61 2.04 -3.02
C THR A 165 16.06 2.24 -4.43
N PHE A 166 16.83 2.87 -5.32
CA PHE A 166 16.36 3.19 -6.67
C PHE A 166 16.12 1.93 -7.52
N THR A 167 17.03 0.97 -7.47
CA THR A 167 16.87 -0.29 -8.22
C THR A 167 15.61 -1.03 -7.78
N THR A 168 15.35 -1.08 -6.48
CA THR A 168 14.17 -1.77 -5.95
C THR A 168 12.89 -1.03 -6.27
N GLY A 169 12.83 0.28 -5.98
CA GLY A 169 11.61 1.07 -6.15
C GLY A 169 11.19 1.23 -7.61
N TYR A 170 12.16 1.46 -8.50
CA TYR A 170 11.84 1.75 -9.90
C TYR A 170 11.77 0.51 -10.80
N TRP A 171 12.38 -0.59 -10.41
CA TRP A 171 12.49 -1.73 -11.31
C TRP A 171 12.13 -3.08 -10.65
N LEU A 172 12.79 -3.49 -9.56
CA LEU A 172 12.64 -4.84 -9.03
C LEU A 172 11.20 -5.15 -8.57
N VAL A 173 10.57 -4.22 -7.84
CA VAL A 173 9.21 -4.42 -7.32
C VAL A 173 8.20 -4.63 -8.45
N GLN A 174 8.35 -3.91 -9.55
CA GLN A 174 7.42 -3.98 -10.68
C GLN A 174 7.61 -5.21 -11.57
N THR A 175 8.83 -5.80 -11.58
CA THR A 175 9.19 -6.84 -12.56
C THR A 175 9.36 -8.22 -11.94
N VAL A 176 9.77 -8.32 -10.67
CA VAL A 176 10.25 -9.58 -10.09
C VAL A 176 9.30 -10.12 -9.00
N GLY A 177 8.58 -9.23 -8.31
CA GLY A 177 7.71 -9.58 -7.18
C GLY A 177 8.46 -9.71 -5.85
N SER A 178 7.75 -9.36 -4.77
CA SER A 178 8.32 -9.13 -3.43
C SER A 178 9.00 -10.37 -2.85
N LYS A 179 8.38 -11.54 -2.95
CA LYS A 179 8.96 -12.79 -2.40
C LYS A 179 10.22 -13.24 -3.13
N THR A 180 10.23 -13.10 -4.46
CA THR A 180 11.40 -13.46 -5.28
C THR A 180 12.59 -12.57 -4.95
N ILE A 181 12.36 -11.27 -4.71
CA ILE A 181 13.42 -10.33 -4.30
C ILE A 181 14.04 -10.75 -2.96
N ILE A 182 13.23 -11.16 -1.97
CA ILE A 182 13.73 -11.65 -0.68
C ILE A 182 14.61 -12.89 -0.88
N ILE A 183 14.16 -13.85 -1.68
CA ILE A 183 14.92 -15.07 -1.97
C ILE A 183 16.24 -14.73 -2.69
N ALA A 184 16.18 -13.87 -3.70
CA ALA A 184 17.36 -13.43 -4.43
C ALA A 184 18.37 -12.70 -3.53
N THR A 185 17.88 -11.85 -2.61
CA THR A 185 18.70 -11.17 -1.61
C THR A 185 19.36 -12.18 -0.66
N ALA A 186 18.63 -13.18 -0.18
CA ALA A 186 19.19 -14.22 0.67
C ALA A 186 20.29 -15.03 -0.07
N ILE A 187 20.06 -15.41 -1.33
CA ILE A 187 21.04 -16.10 -2.17
C ILE A 187 22.28 -15.21 -2.39
N ALA A 188 22.09 -13.95 -2.72
CA ALA A 188 23.17 -13.00 -2.94
C ALA A 188 24.04 -12.82 -1.67
N LEU A 189 23.42 -12.78 -0.49
CA LEU A 189 24.13 -12.73 0.80
C LEU A 189 24.94 -14.00 1.07
N VAL A 190 24.42 -15.20 0.73
CA VAL A 190 25.18 -16.44 0.81
C VAL A 190 26.41 -16.37 -0.12
N LEU A 191 26.22 -15.97 -1.37
CA LEU A 191 27.34 -15.86 -2.33
C LEU A 191 28.38 -14.84 -1.85
N LEU A 192 27.95 -13.74 -1.24
CA LEU A 192 28.83 -12.71 -0.67
C LEU A 192 29.59 -13.22 0.56
N ALA A 193 29.05 -14.18 1.31
CA ALA A 193 29.68 -14.79 2.47
C ALA A 193 30.80 -15.79 2.10
N LEU A 194 30.69 -16.50 0.96
CA LEU A 194 31.57 -17.58 0.61
C LEU A 194 33.05 -17.21 0.62
N PRO A 195 33.52 -16.08 0.05
CA PRO A 195 34.93 -15.70 0.07
C PRO A 195 35.53 -15.54 1.48
N TYR A 196 34.73 -15.12 2.44
CA TYR A 196 35.13 -14.94 3.84
C TYR A 196 35.15 -16.23 4.64
N LEU A 197 34.46 -17.27 4.17
CA LEU A 197 34.39 -18.58 4.81
C LEU A 197 35.38 -19.59 4.22
N ARG A 198 36.22 -19.23 3.23
CA ARG A 198 37.14 -20.15 2.57
C ARG A 198 38.14 -20.83 3.53
N ASP A 199 38.63 -20.09 4.53
CA ASP A 199 39.57 -20.59 5.52
C ASP A 199 38.88 -21.16 6.77
N PHE A 200 37.56 -21.14 6.78
CA PHE A 200 36.75 -21.71 7.86
C PHE A 200 36.74 -23.23 7.72
N ARG A 201 37.54 -23.88 8.57
CA ARG A 201 37.56 -25.36 8.65
C ARG A 201 36.29 -25.82 9.33
N PHE A 202 35.27 -26.11 8.55
CA PHE A 202 34.10 -26.83 9.05
C PHE A 202 34.59 -28.21 9.59
N LYS A 203 34.58 -28.40 10.92
CA LYS A 203 34.58 -29.75 11.47
C LYS A 203 33.37 -30.45 10.89
N GLY A 204 33.47 -31.68 10.40
CA GLY A 204 32.45 -32.36 9.59
C GLY A 204 31.00 -32.26 10.15
N GLY A 205 30.85 -32.18 11.48
CA GLY A 205 29.54 -31.94 12.12
C GLY A 205 28.95 -30.55 11.89
N ALA A 206 29.75 -29.50 11.71
CA ALA A 206 29.25 -28.16 11.47
C ALA A 206 28.69 -27.98 10.05
N ALA A 207 29.28 -28.59 9.05
CA ALA A 207 28.76 -28.58 7.68
C ALA A 207 27.39 -29.29 7.61
N LEU A 208 27.29 -30.44 8.28
CA LEU A 208 26.01 -31.17 8.39
C LEU A 208 24.95 -30.29 9.11
N GLY A 209 25.30 -29.56 10.19
CA GLY A 209 24.42 -28.65 10.89
C GLY A 209 23.87 -27.52 10.00
N VAL A 210 24.74 -26.92 9.16
CA VAL A 210 24.30 -25.90 8.20
C VAL A 210 23.31 -26.46 7.19
N ILE A 211 23.59 -27.65 6.64
CA ILE A 211 22.68 -28.32 5.71
C ILE A 211 21.34 -28.61 6.37
N VAL A 212 21.35 -29.13 7.59
CA VAL A 212 20.12 -29.40 8.36
C VAL A 212 19.30 -28.13 8.58
N VAL A 213 19.93 -26.99 8.94
CA VAL A 213 19.24 -25.71 9.11
C VAL A 213 18.63 -25.23 7.81
N ILE A 214 19.35 -25.32 6.69
CA ILE A 214 18.81 -24.92 5.37
C ILE A 214 17.63 -25.81 4.99
N VAL A 215 17.75 -27.13 5.12
CA VAL A 215 16.68 -28.07 4.82
C VAL A 215 15.46 -27.82 5.72
N ALA A 216 15.67 -27.57 7.01
CA ALA A 216 14.61 -27.25 7.95
C ALA A 216 13.90 -25.95 7.57
N LEU A 217 14.64 -24.87 7.26
CA LEU A 217 14.08 -23.60 6.83
C LEU A 217 13.24 -23.76 5.56
N VAL A 218 13.76 -24.45 4.55
CA VAL A 218 13.03 -24.70 3.30
C VAL A 218 11.79 -25.55 3.56
N SER A 219 11.89 -26.58 4.38
CA SER A 219 10.77 -27.47 4.72
C SER A 219 9.67 -26.74 5.49
N VAL A 220 10.05 -25.95 6.50
CA VAL A 220 9.09 -25.13 7.26
C VAL A 220 8.42 -24.11 6.34
N THR A 221 9.19 -23.41 5.49
CA THR A 221 8.63 -22.43 4.56
C THR A 221 7.64 -23.07 3.58
N ARG A 222 7.92 -24.28 3.10
CA ARG A 222 6.98 -25.06 2.27
C ARG A 222 5.73 -25.47 3.05
N LEU A 223 5.90 -25.98 4.26
CA LEU A 223 4.79 -26.46 5.11
C LEU A 223 3.80 -25.34 5.43
N VAL A 224 4.32 -24.12 5.73
CA VAL A 224 3.47 -22.94 6.02
C VAL A 224 3.04 -22.18 4.75
N GLN A 225 3.27 -22.72 3.56
CA GLN A 225 2.97 -22.11 2.27
C GLN A 225 3.65 -20.72 2.06
N GLY A 226 4.80 -20.51 2.68
CA GLY A 226 5.53 -19.24 2.61
C GLY A 226 5.98 -18.85 1.19
N PHE A 227 6.11 -19.81 0.27
CA PHE A 227 6.43 -19.57 -1.13
C PHE A 227 5.22 -19.19 -1.99
N VAL A 228 3.99 -19.46 -1.53
CA VAL A 228 2.77 -19.13 -2.29
C VAL A 228 2.59 -17.62 -2.29
N ASN A 229 2.53 -17.01 -3.48
CA ASN A 229 2.20 -15.60 -3.59
C ASN A 229 0.71 -15.42 -3.33
N PRO A 230 0.28 -14.61 -2.34
CA PRO A 230 -1.13 -14.34 -2.14
C PRO A 230 -1.72 -13.49 -3.28
N CYS A 231 -0.90 -12.75 -4.02
CA CYS A 231 -1.33 -11.87 -5.09
C CYS A 231 -1.51 -12.66 -6.39
N LEU A 232 -2.62 -12.43 -7.07
CA LEU A 232 -2.80 -12.85 -8.46
C LEU A 232 -1.79 -12.11 -9.35
N LYS A 233 -1.67 -10.79 -9.13
CA LYS A 233 -0.66 -9.93 -9.74
C LYS A 233 -0.12 -8.93 -8.73
N GLU A 234 1.15 -8.59 -8.84
CA GLU A 234 1.76 -7.45 -8.16
C GLU A 234 2.05 -6.36 -9.20
N SER A 235 1.54 -5.15 -8.96
CA SER A 235 1.83 -3.97 -9.77
C SER A 235 2.79 -3.02 -9.05
N GLY A 236 3.10 -1.87 -9.64
CA GLY A 236 3.82 -0.79 -8.95
C GLY A 236 3.03 -0.20 -7.77
N TYR A 237 1.71 -0.42 -7.72
CA TYR A 237 0.81 0.17 -6.73
C TYR A 237 0.27 -0.85 -5.73
N TYR A 238 -0.22 -2.02 -6.18
CA TYR A 238 -1.00 -2.94 -5.36
C TYR A 238 -0.59 -4.41 -5.51
N CYS A 239 -0.91 -5.20 -4.49
CA CYS A 239 -1.09 -6.64 -4.58
C CYS A 239 -2.56 -6.90 -4.95
N LEU A 240 -2.81 -7.35 -6.16
CA LEU A 240 -4.15 -7.61 -6.66
C LEU A 240 -4.53 -9.06 -6.40
N ARG A 241 -5.69 -9.26 -5.80
CA ARG A 241 -6.32 -10.57 -5.58
C ARG A 241 -7.75 -10.55 -6.08
N VAL A 242 -8.20 -11.68 -6.59
CA VAL A 242 -9.60 -11.90 -6.94
C VAL A 242 -10.12 -13.03 -6.07
N VAL A 243 -11.27 -12.81 -5.44
CA VAL A 243 -11.90 -13.77 -4.56
C VAL A 243 -13.25 -14.14 -5.15
N ASP A 244 -13.42 -15.44 -5.48
CA ASP A 244 -14.68 -15.95 -5.94
C ASP A 244 -15.68 -15.94 -4.78
N GLN A 245 -16.88 -15.46 -5.05
CA GLN A 245 -18.01 -15.51 -4.13
C GLN A 245 -19.11 -16.32 -4.80
N PHE A 246 -19.42 -17.47 -4.20
CA PHE A 246 -20.50 -18.32 -4.63
C PHE A 246 -21.66 -18.19 -3.65
N GLY A 247 -22.82 -17.84 -4.14
CA GLY A 247 -24.03 -17.73 -3.36
C GLY A 247 -25.24 -18.08 -4.22
N ASP A 248 -26.43 -18.09 -3.61
CA ASP A 248 -27.71 -18.31 -4.30
C ASP A 248 -27.96 -17.32 -5.44
N GLU A 249 -27.15 -16.30 -5.53
CA GLU A 249 -27.26 -15.17 -6.46
C GLU A 249 -26.43 -15.29 -7.74
N GLY A 250 -25.69 -16.40 -7.92
CA GLY A 250 -24.84 -16.67 -9.08
C GLY A 250 -23.36 -16.43 -8.87
N GLU A 251 -22.60 -16.44 -9.97
CA GLU A 251 -21.15 -16.24 -9.96
C GLU A 251 -20.81 -14.76 -9.71
N ALA A 252 -20.12 -14.50 -8.60
CA ALA A 252 -19.66 -13.18 -8.22
C ALA A 252 -18.16 -13.21 -7.90
N ARG A 253 -17.46 -12.11 -8.18
CA ARG A 253 -16.03 -11.96 -7.91
C ARG A 253 -15.73 -10.62 -7.28
N SER A 254 -14.92 -10.65 -6.22
CA SER A 254 -14.47 -9.45 -5.51
C SER A 254 -13.03 -9.12 -5.85
N LEU A 255 -12.77 -7.84 -6.13
CA LEU A 255 -11.42 -7.29 -6.21
C LEU A 255 -10.93 -6.92 -4.83
N VAL A 256 -9.76 -7.46 -4.47
CA VAL A 256 -9.05 -7.11 -3.24
C VAL A 256 -7.72 -6.47 -3.65
N LEU A 257 -7.53 -5.22 -3.27
CA LEU A 257 -6.27 -4.49 -3.42
C LEU A 257 -5.60 -4.43 -2.04
N ASP A 258 -4.39 -4.95 -1.97
CA ASP A 258 -3.66 -5.14 -0.72
C ASP A 258 -4.50 -5.93 0.32
N HIS A 259 -5.01 -5.30 1.36
CA HIS A 259 -5.82 -5.97 2.39
C HIS A 259 -7.32 -5.64 2.33
N LEU A 260 -7.73 -4.69 1.48
CA LEU A 260 -9.11 -4.23 1.40
C LEU A 260 -9.86 -4.77 0.18
N THR A 261 -11.12 -5.17 0.40
CA THR A 261 -12.06 -5.44 -0.68
C THR A 261 -12.58 -4.12 -1.23
N HIS A 262 -12.31 -3.85 -2.51
CA HIS A 262 -12.73 -2.61 -3.16
C HIS A 262 -14.11 -2.71 -3.78
N SER A 263 -14.45 -3.83 -4.42
CA SER A 263 -15.77 -4.02 -5.00
C SER A 263 -16.04 -5.47 -5.36
N THR A 264 -17.30 -5.77 -5.62
CA THR A 264 -17.76 -7.10 -6.04
C THR A 264 -18.63 -6.98 -7.29
N ASN A 265 -18.28 -7.74 -8.32
CA ASN A 265 -19.05 -7.85 -9.55
C ASN A 265 -19.81 -9.18 -9.58
N ILE A 266 -21.10 -9.11 -9.89
CA ILE A 266 -21.91 -10.27 -10.27
C ILE A 266 -21.83 -10.42 -11.78
N LYS A 267 -21.74 -11.66 -12.26
CA LYS A 267 -21.63 -11.92 -13.70
C LYS A 267 -22.89 -11.50 -14.43
N HIS A 268 -24.04 -11.89 -13.91
CA HIS A 268 -25.37 -11.58 -14.47
C HIS A 268 -26.40 -11.33 -13.36
N PRO A 269 -27.18 -10.25 -13.42
CA PRO A 269 -27.05 -9.14 -14.38
C PRO A 269 -25.91 -8.17 -14.03
N PRO A 270 -25.23 -7.58 -15.02
CA PRO A 270 -24.08 -6.72 -14.82
C PRO A 270 -24.33 -5.43 -14.00
N ASP A 271 -25.56 -4.97 -13.94
CA ASP A 271 -25.97 -3.75 -13.25
C ASP A 271 -26.44 -3.97 -11.81
N ARG A 272 -26.33 -5.20 -11.28
CA ARG A 272 -26.62 -5.48 -9.88
C ARG A 272 -25.45 -5.03 -9.00
N LEU A 273 -25.69 -4.01 -8.19
CA LEU A 273 -24.70 -3.36 -7.34
C LEU A 273 -24.75 -3.96 -5.92
N MET A 274 -23.78 -4.81 -5.58
CA MET A 274 -23.69 -5.47 -4.27
C MET A 274 -23.23 -4.53 -3.17
N VAL A 275 -22.32 -3.61 -3.51
CA VAL A 275 -21.68 -2.72 -2.54
C VAL A 275 -22.60 -1.54 -2.24
N PRO A 276 -22.98 -1.30 -0.97
CA PRO A 276 -24.00 -0.31 -0.62
C PRO A 276 -23.70 1.11 -1.07
N TYR A 277 -22.45 1.59 -0.94
CA TYR A 277 -22.11 2.95 -1.32
C TYR A 277 -22.11 3.16 -2.85
N VAL A 278 -21.68 2.17 -3.61
CA VAL A 278 -21.75 2.23 -5.09
C VAL A 278 -23.21 2.32 -5.53
N HIS A 279 -24.08 1.52 -4.89
CA HIS A 279 -25.51 1.56 -5.15
C HIS A 279 -26.12 2.92 -4.77
N ALA A 280 -25.68 3.51 -3.63
CA ALA A 280 -26.10 4.87 -3.26
C ALA A 280 -25.72 5.91 -4.32
N MET A 281 -24.48 5.84 -4.82
CA MET A 281 -24.01 6.76 -5.86
C MET A 281 -24.85 6.64 -7.15
N ASP A 282 -25.14 5.42 -7.57
CA ASP A 282 -25.98 5.16 -8.75
C ASP A 282 -27.41 5.70 -8.55
N GLU A 283 -28.01 5.46 -7.39
CA GLU A 283 -29.37 5.96 -7.08
C GLU A 283 -29.41 7.50 -6.91
N LEU A 284 -28.33 8.13 -6.42
CA LEU A 284 -28.22 9.59 -6.36
C LEU A 284 -28.18 10.20 -7.75
N VAL A 285 -27.43 9.63 -8.69
CA VAL A 285 -27.45 10.06 -10.09
C VAL A 285 -28.86 9.88 -10.66
N HIS A 286 -29.51 8.76 -10.37
CA HIS A 286 -30.86 8.45 -10.86
C HIS A 286 -31.93 9.39 -10.27
N HIS A 287 -31.77 9.81 -9.01
CA HIS A 287 -32.62 10.80 -8.39
C HIS A 287 -32.42 12.20 -9.01
N HIS A 288 -31.17 12.54 -9.29
CA HIS A 288 -30.79 13.84 -9.85
C HIS A 288 -31.22 13.96 -11.32
N TYR A 289 -31.13 12.84 -12.07
CA TYR A 289 -31.50 12.71 -13.49
C TYR A 289 -32.59 11.64 -13.67
N PRO A 290 -33.87 11.93 -13.32
CA PRO A 290 -34.91 10.89 -13.32
C PRO A 290 -35.28 10.39 -14.72
N ASP A 291 -35.00 11.17 -15.76
CA ASP A 291 -35.20 10.79 -17.16
C ASP A 291 -33.87 10.29 -17.74
N PRO A 292 -33.76 9.01 -18.16
CA PRO A 292 -32.53 8.44 -18.67
C PRO A 292 -32.18 9.03 -20.04
N ARG A 293 -31.41 10.09 -20.03
CA ARG A 293 -30.80 10.72 -21.19
C ARG A 293 -29.41 10.15 -21.44
N VAL A 294 -28.79 10.62 -22.51
CA VAL A 294 -27.38 10.38 -22.79
C VAL A 294 -26.55 11.17 -21.77
N LEU A 295 -26.15 10.54 -20.65
CA LEU A 295 -25.34 11.16 -19.62
C LEU A 295 -23.85 10.96 -19.90
N ARG A 296 -23.07 11.96 -19.55
CA ARG A 296 -21.59 11.95 -19.62
C ARG A 296 -21.04 11.76 -18.23
N TYR A 297 -20.39 10.63 -18.00
CA TYR A 297 -19.77 10.28 -16.72
C TYR A 297 -18.27 10.43 -16.77
N PHE A 298 -17.70 10.93 -15.69
CA PHE A 298 -16.29 10.80 -15.37
C PHE A 298 -16.14 10.06 -14.05
N PHE A 299 -15.38 8.95 -14.08
CA PHE A 299 -15.02 8.20 -12.89
C PHE A 299 -13.52 8.41 -12.60
N ALA A 300 -13.21 8.99 -11.45
CA ALA A 300 -11.89 8.97 -10.88
C ALA A 300 -11.77 7.69 -10.05
N GLY A 301 -10.93 6.76 -10.53
CA GLY A 301 -10.81 5.38 -10.03
C GLY A 301 -11.69 4.39 -10.80
N GLY A 302 -11.09 3.30 -11.24
CA GLY A 302 -11.79 2.19 -11.90
C GLY A 302 -12.16 1.08 -10.91
N GLY A 303 -11.23 0.71 -10.05
CA GLY A 303 -11.38 -0.43 -9.14
C GLY A 303 -11.81 -1.69 -9.90
N ALA A 304 -12.86 -2.37 -9.46
CA ALA A 304 -13.44 -3.50 -10.20
C ALA A 304 -14.31 -3.06 -11.41
N TYR A 305 -14.34 -1.78 -11.74
CA TYR A 305 -15.23 -1.18 -12.76
C TYR A 305 -16.72 -1.45 -12.50
N THR A 306 -17.12 -1.68 -11.27
CA THR A 306 -18.49 -2.07 -10.90
C THR A 306 -19.50 -1.02 -11.30
N HIS A 307 -19.31 0.25 -10.96
CA HIS A 307 -20.22 1.33 -11.30
C HIS A 307 -20.15 1.69 -12.79
N PRO A 308 -18.98 1.90 -13.41
CA PRO A 308 -18.86 2.12 -14.86
C PRO A 308 -19.54 1.03 -15.70
N ARG A 309 -19.35 -0.24 -15.32
CA ARG A 309 -19.95 -1.40 -15.97
C ARG A 309 -21.47 -1.40 -15.86
N ALA A 310 -22.01 -1.09 -14.68
CA ALA A 310 -23.46 -1.02 -14.46
C ALA A 310 -24.10 0.11 -15.27
N VAL A 311 -23.47 1.29 -15.32
CA VAL A 311 -23.90 2.43 -16.14
C VAL A 311 -23.91 2.03 -17.62
N GLN A 312 -22.83 1.44 -18.13
CA GLN A 312 -22.71 1.04 -19.53
C GLN A 312 -23.77 0.01 -19.93
N TYR A 313 -24.03 -0.98 -19.07
CA TYR A 313 -25.06 -1.99 -19.31
C TYR A 313 -26.47 -1.38 -19.34
N ARG A 314 -26.77 -0.48 -18.40
CA ARG A 314 -28.09 0.12 -18.23
C ARG A 314 -28.38 1.23 -19.22
N TYR A 315 -27.36 1.99 -19.58
CA TYR A 315 -27.45 3.15 -20.46
C TYR A 315 -26.44 3.05 -21.62
N PRO A 316 -26.72 2.24 -22.65
CA PRO A 316 -25.76 1.99 -23.73
C PRO A 316 -25.33 3.27 -24.49
N ASN A 317 -26.14 4.35 -24.41
CA ASN A 317 -25.84 5.63 -25.03
C ASN A 317 -25.10 6.60 -24.12
N ALA A 318 -24.84 6.23 -22.86
CA ALA A 318 -24.05 7.06 -21.94
C ALA A 318 -22.57 7.07 -22.39
N THR A 319 -21.94 8.23 -22.26
CA THR A 319 -20.50 8.34 -22.44
C THR A 319 -19.81 8.14 -21.09
N VAL A 320 -19.00 7.10 -20.98
CA VAL A 320 -18.28 6.77 -19.74
C VAL A 320 -16.78 6.96 -19.95
N THR A 321 -16.20 7.86 -19.17
CA THR A 321 -14.74 8.06 -19.11
C THR A 321 -14.26 7.67 -17.72
N VAL A 322 -13.23 6.84 -17.65
CA VAL A 322 -12.61 6.37 -16.39
C VAL A 322 -11.14 6.76 -16.38
N SER A 323 -10.70 7.40 -15.31
CA SER A 323 -9.29 7.56 -14.99
C SER A 323 -8.88 6.50 -13.99
N GLU A 324 -7.99 5.58 -14.39
CA GLU A 324 -7.43 4.54 -13.52
C GLU A 324 -5.91 4.71 -13.44
N LEU A 325 -5.39 4.77 -12.22
CA LEU A 325 -3.97 5.00 -12.00
C LEU A 325 -3.13 3.79 -12.42
N ASP A 326 -3.61 2.58 -12.11
CA ASP A 326 -2.89 1.33 -12.31
C ASP A 326 -3.44 0.53 -13.50
N PRO A 327 -2.71 0.46 -14.63
CA PRO A 327 -3.15 -0.34 -15.79
C PRO A 327 -3.39 -1.82 -15.46
N VAL A 328 -2.71 -2.37 -14.44
CA VAL A 328 -2.89 -3.77 -14.03
C VAL A 328 -4.26 -4.00 -13.40
N VAL A 329 -4.83 -2.99 -12.73
CA VAL A 329 -6.22 -3.04 -12.23
C VAL A 329 -7.19 -3.24 -13.40
N THR A 330 -7.03 -2.48 -14.46
CA THR A 330 -7.86 -2.62 -15.67
C THR A 330 -7.69 -3.99 -16.32
N GLU A 331 -6.46 -4.49 -16.40
CA GLU A 331 -6.17 -5.82 -16.94
C GLU A 331 -6.88 -6.91 -16.14
N VAL A 332 -6.77 -6.89 -14.80
CA VAL A 332 -7.42 -7.86 -13.91
C VAL A 332 -8.95 -7.72 -13.98
N ALA A 333 -9.47 -6.50 -14.03
CA ALA A 333 -10.92 -6.29 -14.16
C ALA A 333 -11.46 -6.92 -15.46
N THR A 334 -10.73 -6.78 -16.55
CA THR A 334 -11.11 -7.33 -17.86
C THR A 334 -11.00 -8.85 -17.91
N SER A 335 -9.92 -9.43 -17.36
CA SER A 335 -9.71 -10.89 -17.42
C SER A 335 -10.52 -11.65 -16.37
N GLU A 336 -10.76 -11.09 -15.18
CA GLU A 336 -11.27 -11.83 -14.05
C GLU A 336 -12.62 -11.33 -13.51
N LEU A 337 -12.97 -10.05 -13.69
CA LEU A 337 -14.10 -9.43 -13.01
C LEU A 337 -15.29 -9.12 -13.93
N PHE A 338 -15.41 -9.84 -15.02
CA PHE A 338 -16.52 -9.73 -15.98
C PHE A 338 -16.70 -8.33 -16.60
N PHE A 339 -15.61 -7.58 -16.70
CA PHE A 339 -15.61 -6.24 -17.25
C PHE A 339 -15.28 -6.26 -18.74
N ASP A 340 -16.11 -5.55 -19.55
CA ASP A 340 -15.88 -5.34 -20.98
C ASP A 340 -15.55 -3.87 -21.25
N PRO A 341 -14.32 -3.53 -21.64
CA PRO A 341 -13.89 -2.15 -21.82
C PRO A 341 -14.34 -1.49 -23.13
N ARG A 342 -14.95 -2.22 -24.07
CA ARG A 342 -15.17 -1.77 -25.48
C ARG A 342 -15.88 -0.43 -25.65
N ASN A 343 -16.78 -0.09 -24.74
CA ASN A 343 -17.58 1.13 -24.81
C ASN A 343 -17.28 2.14 -23.69
N ILE A 344 -16.13 1.97 -23.02
CA ILE A 344 -15.68 2.84 -21.93
C ILE A 344 -14.33 3.44 -22.32
N ARG A 345 -14.22 4.76 -22.26
CA ARG A 345 -12.94 5.45 -22.47
C ARG A 345 -12.11 5.36 -21.21
N ILE A 346 -11.06 4.55 -21.23
CA ILE A 346 -10.14 4.38 -20.10
C ILE A 346 -8.88 5.21 -20.37
N LEU A 347 -8.51 6.06 -19.40
CA LEU A 347 -7.30 6.88 -19.41
C LEU A 347 -6.47 6.50 -18.19
N HIS A 348 -5.29 5.92 -18.44
CA HIS A 348 -4.40 5.54 -17.34
C HIS A 348 -3.59 6.73 -16.86
N GLY A 349 -3.72 7.04 -15.57
CA GLY A 349 -3.03 8.15 -14.92
C GLY A 349 -3.74 8.69 -13.70
N ASP A 350 -3.10 9.63 -13.03
CA ASP A 350 -3.67 10.34 -11.90
C ASP A 350 -4.96 11.08 -12.29
N ALA A 351 -6.02 10.93 -11.49
CA ALA A 351 -7.35 11.44 -11.81
C ALA A 351 -7.39 12.96 -11.99
N ARG A 352 -6.61 13.71 -11.20
CA ARG A 352 -6.54 15.17 -11.31
C ARG A 352 -5.85 15.61 -12.59
N VAL A 353 -4.76 14.93 -12.95
CA VAL A 353 -4.01 15.19 -14.19
C VAL A 353 -4.89 14.86 -15.40
N VAL A 354 -5.54 13.69 -15.39
CA VAL A 354 -6.44 13.26 -16.47
C VAL A 354 -7.60 14.25 -16.61
N LEU A 355 -8.30 14.59 -15.51
CA LEU A 355 -9.44 15.52 -15.54
C LEU A 355 -9.01 16.91 -16.06
N SER A 356 -7.82 17.38 -15.68
CA SER A 356 -7.31 18.67 -16.18
C SER A 356 -7.04 18.64 -17.69
N SER A 357 -6.60 17.51 -18.23
CA SER A 357 -6.35 17.34 -19.68
C SER A 357 -7.62 17.31 -20.53
N LEU A 358 -8.79 17.11 -19.93
CA LEU A 358 -10.09 17.06 -20.58
C LEU A 358 -10.78 18.46 -20.59
N ALA A 359 -10.02 19.52 -20.90
CA ALA A 359 -10.47 20.91 -20.74
C ALA A 359 -11.74 21.26 -21.52
N ASP A 360 -11.97 20.63 -22.68
CA ASP A 360 -13.09 20.90 -23.57
C ASP A 360 -14.29 19.96 -23.32
N GLN A 361 -14.25 19.16 -22.23
CA GLN A 361 -15.31 18.21 -21.92
C GLN A 361 -16.06 18.63 -20.65
N GLU A 362 -17.38 18.49 -20.71
CA GLU A 362 -18.29 18.64 -19.57
C GLU A 362 -18.90 17.29 -19.23
N PHE A 363 -19.09 17.05 -17.92
CA PHE A 363 -19.67 15.83 -17.39
C PHE A 363 -20.96 16.14 -16.63
N ASP A 364 -21.96 15.31 -16.81
CA ASP A 364 -23.22 15.40 -16.04
C ASP A 364 -23.02 14.81 -14.63
N ALA A 365 -22.21 13.78 -14.51
CA ALA A 365 -21.83 13.19 -13.23
C ALA A 365 -20.31 12.96 -13.16
N VAL A 366 -19.70 13.41 -12.05
CA VAL A 366 -18.31 13.08 -11.67
C VAL A 366 -18.35 12.24 -10.42
N VAL A 367 -17.72 11.06 -10.46
CA VAL A 367 -17.64 10.14 -9.33
C VAL A 367 -16.17 9.98 -8.95
N THR A 368 -15.81 10.34 -7.73
CA THR A 368 -14.47 10.15 -7.17
C THR A 368 -14.53 9.00 -6.17
N ASP A 369 -13.99 7.85 -6.58
CA ASP A 369 -13.87 6.62 -5.78
C ASP A 369 -12.43 6.13 -5.87
N VAL A 370 -11.55 6.87 -5.19
CA VAL A 370 -10.09 6.69 -5.22
C VAL A 370 -9.57 6.46 -3.81
N PHE A 371 -8.92 5.34 -3.61
CA PHE A 371 -8.27 5.00 -2.36
C PHE A 371 -6.87 4.49 -2.62
N HIS A 372 -5.93 4.96 -1.81
CA HIS A 372 -4.65 4.34 -1.63
C HIS A 372 -4.67 3.69 -0.24
N ASP A 373 -5.06 2.41 -0.21
CA ASP A 373 -5.37 1.68 1.01
C ASP A 373 -6.62 2.27 1.73
N ILE A 374 -6.49 2.81 2.94
CA ILE A 374 -7.61 3.38 3.73
C ILE A 374 -7.82 4.86 3.41
N ALA A 375 -6.80 5.56 2.94
CA ALA A 375 -6.83 7.01 2.74
C ALA A 375 -7.09 7.39 1.28
N ILE A 376 -7.85 8.48 1.09
CA ILE A 376 -7.93 9.15 -0.20
C ILE A 376 -6.62 9.91 -0.43
N PRO A 377 -6.02 9.88 -1.64
CA PRO A 377 -4.86 10.70 -1.95
C PRO A 377 -5.17 12.19 -1.68
N TYR A 378 -4.32 12.85 -0.87
CA TYR A 378 -4.60 14.19 -0.35
C TYR A 378 -4.95 15.21 -1.45
N HIS A 379 -4.24 15.18 -2.60
CA HIS A 379 -4.44 16.10 -3.72
C HIS A 379 -5.77 15.94 -4.46
N LEU A 380 -6.55 14.89 -4.15
CA LEU A 380 -7.92 14.66 -4.64
C LEU A 380 -9.00 15.02 -3.62
N THR A 381 -8.60 15.66 -2.50
CA THR A 381 -9.52 16.13 -1.45
C THR A 381 -9.47 17.64 -1.25
N THR A 382 -8.61 18.32 -2.01
CA THR A 382 -8.33 19.74 -1.84
C THR A 382 -9.34 20.62 -2.56
N LYS A 383 -9.45 21.86 -2.09
CA LYS A 383 -10.28 22.88 -2.71
C LYS A 383 -9.97 23.04 -4.20
N GLU A 384 -8.69 23.02 -4.56
CA GLU A 384 -8.22 23.19 -5.92
C GLU A 384 -8.68 22.02 -6.83
N TYR A 385 -8.69 20.80 -6.32
CA TYR A 385 -9.28 19.67 -7.05
C TYR A 385 -10.79 19.80 -7.20
N HIS A 386 -11.49 20.20 -6.14
CA HIS A 386 -12.95 20.39 -6.20
C HIS A 386 -13.34 21.54 -7.15
N GLN A 387 -12.53 22.59 -7.23
CA GLN A 387 -12.68 23.65 -8.23
C GLN A 387 -12.50 23.11 -9.66
N LEU A 388 -11.46 22.29 -9.87
CA LEU A 388 -11.27 21.63 -11.17
C LEU A 388 -12.50 20.77 -11.52
N VAL A 389 -13.00 19.94 -10.62
CA VAL A 389 -14.22 19.15 -10.83
C VAL A 389 -15.39 20.06 -11.20
N LYS A 390 -15.61 21.13 -10.45
CA LYS A 390 -16.68 22.10 -10.71
C LYS A 390 -16.58 22.71 -12.11
N THR A 391 -15.40 23.01 -12.61
CA THR A 391 -15.21 23.55 -13.97
C THR A 391 -15.46 22.52 -15.07
N ARG A 392 -15.51 21.25 -14.75
CA ARG A 392 -15.78 20.12 -15.66
C ARG A 392 -17.20 19.58 -15.53
N LEU A 393 -17.96 20.01 -14.52
CA LEU A 393 -19.35 19.66 -14.36
C LEU A 393 -20.25 20.55 -15.22
N ALA A 394 -21.27 19.98 -15.80
CA ALA A 394 -22.39 20.70 -16.39
C ALA A 394 -23.03 21.62 -15.31
N PRO A 395 -23.76 22.70 -15.69
CA PRO A 395 -24.26 23.70 -14.76
C PRO A 395 -25.05 23.15 -13.57
N HIS A 396 -25.73 22.02 -13.74
CA HIS A 396 -26.48 21.31 -12.68
C HIS A 396 -25.92 19.91 -12.45
N GLY A 397 -24.66 19.68 -12.80
CA GLY A 397 -24.01 18.39 -12.66
C GLY A 397 -23.89 17.93 -11.21
N LEU A 398 -23.76 16.63 -11.03
CA LEU A 398 -23.65 15.97 -9.74
C LEU A 398 -22.23 15.47 -9.51
N TYR A 399 -21.62 15.84 -8.39
CA TYR A 399 -20.36 15.36 -7.92
C TYR A 399 -20.55 14.40 -6.74
N LEU A 400 -19.98 13.20 -6.83
CA LEU A 400 -20.08 12.14 -5.82
C LEU A 400 -18.69 11.70 -5.37
N ILE A 401 -18.51 11.52 -4.06
CA ILE A 401 -17.23 11.15 -3.47
C ILE A 401 -17.47 10.03 -2.46
N ASN A 402 -16.65 8.96 -2.56
CA ASN A 402 -16.56 7.93 -1.53
C ASN A 402 -15.56 8.37 -0.46
N VAL A 403 -15.94 8.29 0.82
CA VAL A 403 -15.08 8.61 1.96
C VAL A 403 -15.25 7.57 3.06
N VAL A 404 -14.13 7.01 3.54
CA VAL A 404 -14.14 6.09 4.69
C VAL A 404 -13.67 6.85 5.92
N ASP A 405 -14.47 6.78 7.00
CA ASP A 405 -14.15 7.43 8.27
C ASP A 405 -14.86 6.72 9.44
N VAL A 406 -14.64 7.15 10.68
CA VAL A 406 -15.19 6.53 11.89
C VAL A 406 -16.38 7.32 12.42
N PHE A 407 -17.54 6.67 12.49
CA PHE A 407 -18.71 7.19 13.21
C PHE A 407 -18.46 7.12 14.74
N PRO A 408 -18.95 8.07 15.57
CA PRO A 408 -19.87 9.17 15.25
C PRO A 408 -19.19 10.51 14.89
N ASP A 409 -17.86 10.60 14.89
CA ASP A 409 -17.13 11.84 14.60
C ASP A 409 -16.20 11.71 13.40
N PRO A 410 -16.75 11.62 12.16
CA PRO A 410 -15.97 11.47 10.94
C PRO A 410 -15.32 12.81 10.55
N ARG A 411 -14.12 13.07 11.05
CA ARG A 411 -13.42 14.35 10.91
C ARG A 411 -13.01 14.66 9.47
N LEU A 412 -12.63 13.64 8.70
CA LEU A 412 -12.30 13.82 7.28
C LEU A 412 -13.56 14.18 6.49
N VAL A 413 -14.67 13.45 6.69
CA VAL A 413 -15.97 13.78 6.04
C VAL A 413 -16.38 15.21 6.36
N LYS A 414 -16.28 15.64 7.61
CA LYS A 414 -16.60 17.01 8.04
C LYS A 414 -15.68 18.07 7.41
N ALA A 415 -14.38 17.79 7.33
CA ALA A 415 -13.41 18.67 6.65
C ALA A 415 -13.74 18.79 5.15
N MET A 416 -14.16 17.68 4.52
CA MET A 416 -14.61 17.69 3.12
C MET A 416 -15.91 18.46 2.93
N ILE A 417 -16.90 18.32 3.84
CA ILE A 417 -18.12 19.18 3.82
C ILE A 417 -17.72 20.65 3.82
N LYS A 418 -16.85 21.07 4.75
CA LYS A 418 -16.37 22.45 4.84
C LYS A 418 -15.69 22.92 3.55
N THR A 419 -14.87 22.07 2.96
CA THR A 419 -14.10 22.38 1.74
C THR A 419 -15.03 22.48 0.53
N LEU A 420 -15.96 21.54 0.39
CA LEU A 420 -16.91 21.50 -0.72
C LEU A 420 -17.96 22.61 -0.63
N ALA A 421 -18.41 22.98 0.57
CA ALA A 421 -19.39 24.05 0.77
C ALA A 421 -18.87 25.44 0.35
N ALA A 422 -17.54 25.59 0.18
CA ALA A 422 -16.97 26.80 -0.41
C ALA A 422 -17.17 26.88 -1.94
N GLU A 423 -17.44 25.75 -2.59
CA GLU A 423 -17.50 25.64 -4.06
C GLU A 423 -18.90 25.27 -4.57
N PHE A 424 -19.68 24.51 -3.78
CA PHE A 424 -20.98 23.99 -4.16
C PHE A 424 -22.07 24.50 -3.22
N ARG A 425 -23.26 24.74 -3.78
CA ARG A 425 -24.41 25.25 -3.03
C ARG A 425 -25.02 24.21 -2.08
N TYR A 426 -25.05 22.95 -2.53
CA TYR A 426 -25.59 21.83 -1.78
C TYR A 426 -24.52 20.77 -1.62
N VAL A 427 -24.27 20.38 -0.38
CA VAL A 427 -23.31 19.32 0.00
C VAL A 427 -24.01 18.43 1.01
N ASP A 428 -24.21 17.17 0.67
CA ASP A 428 -24.96 16.21 1.46
C ASP A 428 -24.13 14.95 1.72
N VAL A 429 -24.33 14.31 2.88
CA VAL A 429 -23.64 13.10 3.30
C VAL A 429 -24.64 11.98 3.55
N TRP A 430 -24.34 10.83 2.94
CA TRP A 430 -25.21 9.67 2.89
C TRP A 430 -24.61 8.46 3.54
N VAL A 431 -25.40 7.72 4.31
CA VAL A 431 -25.09 6.41 4.87
C VAL A 431 -26.29 5.48 4.74
N ASP A 432 -26.05 4.18 4.69
CA ASP A 432 -27.12 3.17 4.67
C ASP A 432 -27.70 2.90 6.06
N HIS A 433 -26.92 3.12 7.12
CA HIS A 433 -27.36 3.01 8.52
C HIS A 433 -26.51 3.88 9.42
N ALA A 434 -27.08 4.25 10.59
CA ALA A 434 -26.33 4.89 11.67
C ALA A 434 -26.05 3.84 12.75
N PRO A 435 -24.79 3.46 13.00
CA PRO A 435 -24.46 2.47 14.01
C PRO A 435 -24.66 3.00 15.43
N SER A 436 -24.88 2.08 16.38
CA SER A 436 -25.04 2.43 17.80
C SER A 436 -23.73 2.58 18.55
N ALA A 437 -22.60 2.16 17.95
CA ALA A 437 -21.25 2.20 18.55
C ALA A 437 -20.25 2.79 17.55
N PRO A 438 -19.09 3.26 18.01
CA PRO A 438 -18.02 3.71 17.13
C PRO A 438 -17.62 2.60 16.16
N THR A 439 -17.72 2.89 14.86
CA THR A 439 -17.39 1.92 13.82
C THR A 439 -16.95 2.62 12.54
N ARG A 440 -16.17 1.93 11.74
CA ARG A 440 -15.77 2.36 10.39
C ARG A 440 -16.96 2.32 9.46
N LEU A 441 -17.22 3.42 8.77
CA LEU A 441 -18.27 3.54 7.74
C LEU A 441 -17.71 4.05 6.44
N THR A 442 -18.40 3.69 5.37
CA THR A 442 -18.25 4.30 4.06
C THR A 442 -19.35 5.33 3.86
N TYR A 443 -18.96 6.57 3.69
CA TYR A 443 -19.84 7.70 3.46
C TYR A 443 -19.85 8.06 1.97
N VAL A 444 -21.01 8.39 1.42
CA VAL A 444 -21.10 9.04 0.12
C VAL A 444 -21.34 10.53 0.36
N VAL A 445 -20.44 11.36 -0.16
CA VAL A 445 -20.62 12.82 -0.16
C VAL A 445 -21.08 13.22 -1.54
N SER A 446 -22.21 13.93 -1.62
CA SER A 446 -22.73 14.49 -2.86
C SER A 446 -22.65 16.02 -2.84
N ALA A 447 -22.27 16.62 -3.98
CA ALA A 447 -22.18 18.06 -4.12
C ALA A 447 -22.76 18.52 -5.47
N THR A 448 -23.56 19.57 -5.47
CA THR A 448 -24.19 20.11 -6.69
C THR A 448 -24.56 21.58 -6.53
N ASN A 449 -24.68 22.30 -7.66
CA ASN A 449 -25.29 23.63 -7.72
C ASN A 449 -26.75 23.59 -8.24
N GLY A 450 -27.27 22.38 -8.50
CA GLY A 450 -28.62 22.16 -8.99
C GLY A 450 -29.69 22.21 -7.91
N GLN A 451 -30.31 21.10 -7.60
CA GLN A 451 -31.36 20.98 -6.61
C GLN A 451 -30.88 20.32 -5.32
N PRO A 452 -31.46 20.66 -4.15
CA PRO A 452 -31.13 19.98 -2.90
C PRO A 452 -31.54 18.50 -2.97
N ALA A 453 -30.78 17.66 -2.31
CA ALA A 453 -31.10 16.26 -2.20
C ALA A 453 -32.20 15.99 -1.14
N PRO A 454 -32.93 14.87 -1.21
CA PRO A 454 -33.95 14.50 -0.22
C PRO A 454 -33.27 14.07 1.10
N ASN A 455 -34.02 14.04 2.20
CA ASN A 455 -33.49 13.52 3.48
C ASN A 455 -33.32 11.99 3.48
N ARG A 456 -33.92 11.31 2.52
CA ARG A 456 -33.93 9.86 2.43
C ARG A 456 -33.99 9.41 0.98
N LEU A 457 -33.13 8.47 0.62
CA LEU A 457 -33.08 7.85 -0.69
C LEU A 457 -33.43 6.36 -0.56
N ARG A 458 -34.31 5.85 -1.41
CA ARG A 458 -34.64 4.44 -1.49
C ARG A 458 -34.17 3.88 -2.82
N ALA A 459 -33.63 2.66 -2.78
CA ALA A 459 -33.28 1.94 -3.99
C ALA A 459 -34.52 1.74 -4.87
N ARG A 460 -34.40 2.10 -6.12
CA ARG A 460 -35.42 1.87 -7.16
C ARG A 460 -35.22 0.53 -7.84
N ARG A 461 -34.00 0.00 -7.79
CA ARG A 461 -33.58 -1.22 -8.47
C ARG A 461 -32.64 -2.04 -7.60
N GLY A 462 -32.48 -3.31 -7.95
CA GLY A 462 -31.57 -4.22 -7.27
C GLY A 462 -32.02 -4.54 -5.83
N GLU A 463 -31.05 -4.58 -4.92
CA GLU A 463 -31.34 -4.86 -3.51
C GLU A 463 -32.16 -3.76 -2.84
N PRO A 464 -33.19 -4.10 -2.06
CA PRO A 464 -33.99 -3.12 -1.33
C PRO A 464 -33.13 -2.49 -0.24
N ARG A 465 -32.71 -1.23 -0.48
CA ARG A 465 -31.88 -0.44 0.44
C ARG A 465 -32.45 0.93 0.65
N THR A 466 -32.08 1.53 1.77
CA THR A 466 -32.42 2.92 2.08
C THR A 466 -31.18 3.61 2.59
N TRP A 467 -30.92 4.83 2.09
CA TRP A 467 -29.85 5.68 2.58
C TRP A 467 -30.45 6.94 3.20
N TYR A 468 -29.75 7.47 4.18
CA TYR A 468 -30.18 8.64 4.95
C TYR A 468 -29.17 9.75 4.77
N ASN A 469 -29.68 10.97 4.53
CA ASN A 469 -28.90 12.17 4.59
C ASN A 469 -28.64 12.51 6.07
N ILE A 470 -27.38 12.51 6.47
CA ILE A 470 -26.99 12.76 7.87
C ILE A 470 -26.18 14.05 8.03
N THR A 471 -26.20 14.92 7.04
CA THR A 471 -25.39 16.16 7.00
C THR A 471 -25.64 17.03 8.24
N ASP A 472 -26.91 17.28 8.59
CA ASP A 472 -27.29 18.07 9.77
C ASP A 472 -26.86 17.39 11.08
N ILE A 473 -26.97 16.06 11.14
CA ILE A 473 -26.53 15.28 12.31
C ILE A 473 -25.03 15.43 12.52
N LEU A 474 -24.24 15.32 11.44
CA LEU A 474 -22.79 15.50 11.52
C LEU A 474 -22.39 16.93 11.88
N ALA A 475 -23.12 17.93 11.40
CA ALA A 475 -22.86 19.32 11.75
C ALA A 475 -23.15 19.62 13.24
N ALA A 476 -24.14 18.92 13.84
CA ALA A 476 -24.56 19.11 15.22
C ALA A 476 -23.78 18.26 16.25
N THR A 477 -23.03 17.24 15.85
CA THR A 477 -22.40 16.27 16.75
C THR A 477 -20.88 16.27 16.65
N GLY A 478 -20.18 15.96 17.75
CA GLY A 478 -18.72 15.79 17.80
C GLY A 478 -17.93 17.06 17.47
N THR A 479 -16.84 16.92 16.73
CA THR A 479 -15.95 18.03 16.32
C THR A 479 -16.70 19.00 15.42
N LYS A 480 -16.64 20.30 15.74
CA LYS A 480 -17.32 21.35 14.97
C LYS A 480 -16.60 21.56 13.62
N LEU A 481 -17.38 21.92 12.58
CA LEU A 481 -16.82 22.24 11.27
C LEU A 481 -15.85 23.44 11.32
N SER A 482 -16.09 24.41 12.24
CA SER A 482 -15.19 25.56 12.46
C SER A 482 -13.78 25.13 12.85
N ASP A 483 -13.65 24.07 13.65
CA ASP A 483 -12.40 23.61 14.26
C ASP A 483 -11.57 22.73 13.33
N LEU A 484 -12.15 22.36 12.19
CA LEU A 484 -11.49 21.56 11.18
C LEU A 484 -10.89 22.43 10.07
N PRO A 485 -9.79 22.01 9.44
CA PRO A 485 -9.22 22.73 8.30
C PRO A 485 -10.13 22.63 7.07
N ALA A 486 -10.16 23.69 6.26
CA ALA A 486 -10.47 23.53 4.86
C ALA A 486 -9.26 22.91 4.17
N LEU A 487 -9.48 21.88 3.37
CA LEU A 487 -8.39 21.14 2.71
C LEU A 487 -7.92 21.93 1.49
N SER A 488 -6.61 22.13 1.38
CA SER A 488 -5.96 22.82 0.24
C SER A 488 -4.70 22.08 -0.17
N ASP A 489 -4.16 22.39 -1.35
CA ASP A 489 -2.91 21.78 -1.82
C ASP A 489 -1.74 22.06 -0.85
N ASP A 490 -1.77 23.19 -0.15
CA ASP A 490 -0.77 23.52 0.87
C ASP A 490 -0.99 22.81 2.21
N PHE A 491 -2.22 22.38 2.51
CA PHE A 491 -2.54 21.76 3.79
C PHE A 491 -3.76 20.83 3.72
N ALA A 492 -3.50 19.54 3.61
CA ALA A 492 -4.51 18.47 3.63
C ALA A 492 -4.05 17.30 4.52
N PRO A 493 -4.20 17.40 5.86
CA PRO A 493 -3.68 16.41 6.80
C PRO A 493 -4.61 15.19 6.91
N ILE A 494 -4.78 14.44 5.84
CA ILE A 494 -5.78 13.36 5.72
C ILE A 494 -5.55 12.30 6.79
N GLU A 495 -4.33 11.75 6.94
CA GLU A 495 -4.04 10.70 7.91
C GLU A 495 -4.30 11.15 9.35
N ARG A 496 -4.07 12.43 9.66
CA ARG A 496 -4.40 12.99 10.98
C ARG A 496 -5.91 13.04 11.19
N LEU A 497 -6.68 13.39 10.18
CA LEU A 497 -8.15 13.46 10.27
C LEU A 497 -8.76 12.07 10.46
N ILE A 498 -8.24 11.05 9.77
CA ILE A 498 -8.68 9.66 9.89
C ILE A 498 -7.87 8.86 10.93
N SER A 499 -7.11 9.53 11.80
CA SER A 499 -6.20 8.85 12.76
C SER A 499 -6.91 7.82 13.65
N THR A 500 -8.18 8.00 13.95
CA THR A 500 -8.99 7.03 14.68
C THR A 500 -9.06 5.67 14.01
N LEU A 501 -8.99 5.59 12.67
CA LEU A 501 -8.91 4.32 11.92
C LEU A 501 -7.64 3.53 12.23
N PHE A 502 -6.55 4.20 12.60
CA PHE A 502 -5.24 3.57 12.84
C PHE A 502 -4.98 3.24 14.31
N PHE A 503 -5.57 4.03 15.24
CA PHE A 503 -5.29 3.92 16.67
C PHE A 503 -6.37 3.20 17.45
N SER A 504 -7.59 3.09 16.93
CA SER A 504 -8.72 2.44 17.61
C SER A 504 -9.07 1.09 16.99
N GLU A 505 -9.70 0.23 17.80
CA GLU A 505 -10.27 -1.04 17.33
C GLU A 505 -11.47 -0.83 16.38
N ALA A 506 -12.11 0.33 16.45
CA ALA A 506 -13.21 0.73 15.56
C ALA A 506 -12.78 0.98 14.10
N GLY A 507 -11.49 1.00 13.81
CA GLY A 507 -10.94 1.18 12.45
C GLY A 507 -10.85 -0.09 11.61
N ARG A 508 -11.33 -1.22 12.12
CA ARG A 508 -11.30 -2.52 11.43
C ARG A 508 -12.60 -2.87 10.74
#